data_9de67776e9256bcafe169b9b183719ce
#
_entry.id   9de67776e9256bcafe169b9b183719ce
#
_cell.length_a   1.000
_cell.length_b   1.000
_cell.length_c   1.000
_cell.angle_alpha   90.00
_cell.angle_beta   90.00
_cell.angle_gamma   90.00
#
_symmetry.space_group_name_H-M   'P 1'
#
loop_
_entity.id
_entity.type
_entity.pdbx_description
1 polymer ?
#
loop_
_entity_poly.entity_id
_entity_poly.type
_entity_poly.pdbx_seq_one_letter_code
_entity_poly.pdbx_strand_id
1 'polypeptide(L)'
;MASVTFTGNIGKSQGLKFSNDGKPRLSFSAAETARVKDQSGQWVDGGTTWFNVTLFGHAAEALDATIAANGGKGKVIVTGRMSTREYEHNGEKRESLDVVADSVGLVPRGQQQGGGQAYQQPAQQAQGGWGNQPANAGTWGNGPSNEPAF
;
A
#
# COMPACT_ATOMS: atom_id res chain seq x y z
N MET A 1 5.18 7.61 26.49
CA MET A 1 5.02 7.24 25.07
C MET A 1 5.34 5.80 24.89
N ALA A 2 4.56 5.13 24.11
CA ALA A 2 4.75 3.71 23.84
C ALA A 2 5.12 3.52 22.38
N SER A 3 5.98 2.55 22.10
CA SER A 3 6.28 2.18 20.71
C SER A 3 5.08 1.46 20.14
N VAL A 4 4.73 1.80 18.91
CA VAL A 4 3.59 1.20 18.26
C VAL A 4 3.93 0.89 16.81
N THR A 5 3.41 -0.22 16.32
CA THR A 5 3.43 -0.54 14.89
C THR A 5 2.04 -1.07 14.55
N PHE A 6 1.43 -0.49 13.57
CA PHE A 6 0.10 -0.93 13.14
C PHE A 6 -0.06 -0.74 11.64
N THR A 7 -1.05 -1.43 11.10
CA THR A 7 -1.44 -1.30 9.69
C THR A 7 -2.83 -0.70 9.66
N GLY A 8 -3.01 0.36 8.91
CA GLY A 8 -4.30 1.02 8.83
C GLY A 8 -4.56 1.64 7.47
N ASN A 9 -5.76 2.12 7.30
CA ASN A 9 -6.13 2.82 6.07
C ASN A 9 -6.11 4.32 6.32
N ILE A 10 -5.57 5.07 5.37
CA ILE A 10 -5.53 6.52 5.46
C ILE A 10 -6.96 7.05 5.40
N GLY A 11 -7.35 7.82 6.37
CA GLY A 11 -8.63 8.49 6.37
C GLY A 11 -8.53 9.88 5.75
N LYS A 12 -8.10 10.84 6.53
CA LYS A 12 -8.02 12.22 6.06
C LYS A 12 -6.61 12.74 6.23
N SER A 13 -6.02 13.25 5.16
CA SER A 13 -4.74 13.92 5.22
C SER A 13 -4.96 15.42 5.39
N GLN A 14 -4.16 16.05 6.22
CA GLN A 14 -4.18 17.49 6.40
C GLN A 14 -3.22 18.19 5.43
N GLY A 15 -2.52 17.42 4.62
CA GLY A 15 -1.57 17.93 3.67
C GLY A 15 -0.21 18.24 4.30
N LEU A 16 0.74 18.49 3.43
CA LEU A 16 2.09 18.80 3.85
C LEU A 16 2.16 20.23 4.35
N LYS A 17 2.78 20.43 5.48
CA LYS A 17 3.00 21.74 6.07
C LYS A 17 4.46 21.88 6.46
N PHE A 18 4.93 23.11 6.58
CA PHE A 18 6.30 23.38 6.97
C PHE A 18 6.28 24.11 8.31
N SER A 19 7.18 23.72 9.21
CA SER A 19 7.33 24.42 10.48
C SER A 19 8.09 25.73 10.25
N ASN A 20 8.20 26.56 11.29
CA ASN A 20 8.95 27.80 11.21
C ASN A 20 10.41 27.57 10.83
N ASP A 21 10.95 26.41 11.12
CA ASP A 21 12.32 26.04 10.79
C ASP A 21 12.43 25.52 9.34
N GLY A 22 11.33 25.49 8.60
CA GLY A 22 11.31 24.94 7.24
C GLY A 22 11.25 23.44 7.17
N LYS A 23 11.00 22.74 8.29
CA LYS A 23 10.91 21.29 8.28
C LYS A 23 9.54 20.82 7.81
N PRO A 24 9.48 19.93 6.85
CA PRO A 24 8.20 19.41 6.39
C PRO A 24 7.55 18.52 7.44
N ARG A 25 6.23 18.60 7.51
CA ARG A 25 5.43 17.80 8.42
C ARG A 25 4.15 17.39 7.71
N LEU A 26 3.83 16.13 7.78
CA LEU A 26 2.59 15.59 7.23
C LEU A 26 1.77 15.00 8.37
N SER A 27 0.51 15.38 8.47
CA SER A 27 -0.40 14.80 9.45
C SER A 27 -1.60 14.19 8.74
N PHE A 28 -1.98 13.01 9.16
CA PHE A 28 -3.13 12.31 8.59
C PHE A 28 -3.76 11.39 9.62
N SER A 29 -5.03 11.06 9.44
CA SER A 29 -5.66 10.05 10.28
C SER A 29 -5.50 8.69 9.63
N ALA A 30 -5.33 7.67 10.45
CA ALA A 30 -5.25 6.29 10.01
C ALA A 30 -6.20 5.43 10.83
N ALA A 31 -6.97 4.60 10.16
CA ALA A 31 -7.94 3.72 10.79
C ALA A 31 -7.46 2.29 10.74
N GLU A 32 -7.31 1.68 11.90
CA GLU A 32 -7.04 0.25 11.97
C GLU A 32 -8.35 -0.44 12.34
N THR A 33 -8.79 -1.38 11.54
CA THR A 33 -9.99 -2.15 11.82
C THR A 33 -9.59 -3.57 12.20
N ALA A 34 -9.96 -3.95 13.40
CA ALA A 34 -9.67 -5.29 13.88
C ALA A 34 -10.51 -6.31 13.12
N ARG A 35 -9.94 -7.46 12.83
CA ARG A 35 -10.69 -8.57 12.26
C ARG A 35 -10.90 -9.60 13.35
N VAL A 36 -12.13 -9.96 13.56
CA VAL A 36 -12.51 -10.90 14.63
C VAL A 36 -13.33 -12.04 14.03
N LYS A 37 -13.35 -13.18 14.70
CA LYS A 37 -14.23 -14.26 14.29
C LYS A 37 -15.57 -14.13 15.00
N ASP A 38 -16.63 -14.29 14.24
CA ASP A 38 -17.96 -14.32 14.83
C ASP A 38 -18.29 -15.72 15.36
N GLN A 39 -19.50 -15.89 15.84
CA GLN A 39 -19.89 -17.18 16.43
C GLN A 39 -19.95 -18.31 15.40
N SER A 40 -20.09 -17.96 14.13
CA SER A 40 -20.08 -18.98 13.07
C SER A 40 -18.68 -19.30 12.57
N GLY A 41 -17.65 -18.66 13.12
CA GLY A 41 -16.28 -18.88 12.70
C GLY A 41 -15.84 -18.06 11.52
N GLN A 42 -16.66 -17.12 11.05
CA GLN A 42 -16.30 -16.26 9.93
C GLN A 42 -15.58 -15.02 10.41
N TRP A 43 -14.66 -14.54 9.59
CA TRP A 43 -13.93 -13.32 9.89
C TRP A 43 -14.76 -12.10 9.51
N VAL A 44 -15.04 -11.27 10.48
CA VAL A 44 -15.82 -10.04 10.29
C VAL A 44 -15.02 -8.86 10.83
N ASP A 45 -15.40 -7.66 10.43
CA ASP A 45 -14.76 -6.46 10.94
C ASP A 45 -15.24 -6.20 12.37
N GLY A 46 -14.31 -5.98 13.26
CA GLY A 46 -14.59 -5.61 14.64
C GLY A 46 -14.53 -4.11 14.82
N GLY A 47 -14.03 -3.65 15.96
CA GLY A 47 -13.91 -2.23 16.22
C GLY A 47 -12.86 -1.55 15.36
N THR A 48 -13.03 -0.27 15.13
CA THR A 48 -12.07 0.55 14.41
C THR A 48 -11.41 1.52 15.39
N THR A 49 -10.07 1.54 15.36
CA THR A 49 -9.28 2.46 16.14
C THR A 49 -8.71 3.53 15.22
N TRP A 50 -8.84 4.79 15.61
CA TRP A 50 -8.35 5.90 14.82
C TRP A 50 -7.09 6.49 15.47
N PHE A 51 -6.07 6.67 14.64
CA PHE A 51 -4.82 7.27 15.05
C PHE A 51 -4.58 8.57 14.29
N ASN A 52 -4.04 9.56 14.97
CA ASN A 52 -3.54 10.77 14.32
C ASN A 52 -2.05 10.60 14.14
N VAL A 53 -1.62 10.48 12.92
CA VAL A 53 -0.23 10.18 12.61
C VAL A 53 0.45 11.43 12.10
N THR A 54 1.61 11.74 12.65
CA THR A 54 2.43 12.86 12.19
C THR A 54 3.80 12.34 11.79
N LEU A 55 4.23 12.66 10.60
CA LEU A 55 5.52 12.28 10.03
C LEU A 55 6.29 13.55 9.69
N PHE A 56 7.58 13.56 9.97
CA PHE A 56 8.44 14.73 9.73
C PHE A 56 9.54 14.44 8.71
N GLY A 57 10.08 15.50 8.13
CA GLY A 57 11.26 15.42 7.28
C GLY A 57 10.94 15.01 5.84
N HIS A 58 11.97 14.61 5.12
CA HIS A 58 11.82 14.21 3.72
C HIS A 58 10.84 13.06 3.53
N ALA A 59 10.71 12.20 4.53
CA ALA A 59 9.73 11.12 4.47
C ALA A 59 8.30 11.67 4.41
N ALA A 60 8.05 12.80 5.07
CA ALA A 60 6.74 13.46 5.01
C ALA A 60 6.44 13.96 3.60
N GLU A 61 7.44 14.55 2.93
CA GLU A 61 7.26 15.03 1.56
C GLU A 61 7.01 13.87 0.59
N ALA A 62 7.78 12.81 0.71
CA ALA A 62 7.65 11.65 -0.14
C ALA A 62 6.29 10.97 0.06
N LEU A 63 5.86 10.85 1.30
CA LEU A 63 4.59 10.22 1.62
C LEU A 63 3.41 11.07 1.12
N ASP A 64 3.50 12.38 1.27
CA ASP A 64 2.45 13.28 0.79
C ASP A 64 2.27 13.15 -0.73
N ALA A 65 3.38 13.12 -1.47
CA ALA A 65 3.33 12.92 -2.92
C ALA A 65 2.72 11.58 -3.28
N THR A 66 3.05 10.53 -2.55
CA THR A 66 2.53 9.19 -2.80
C THR A 66 1.03 9.10 -2.47
N ILE A 67 0.61 9.72 -1.38
CA ILE A 67 -0.81 9.76 -1.00
C ILE A 67 -1.60 10.52 -2.07
N ALA A 68 -1.08 11.66 -2.53
CA ALA A 68 -1.73 12.45 -3.57
C ALA A 68 -1.87 11.65 -4.87
N ALA A 69 -0.84 10.91 -5.24
CA ALA A 69 -0.86 10.07 -6.43
C ALA A 69 -1.89 8.94 -6.32
N ASN A 70 -2.23 8.54 -5.12
CA ASN A 70 -3.23 7.48 -4.88
C ASN A 70 -4.62 8.05 -4.56
N GLY A 71 -4.86 9.30 -4.86
CA GLY A 71 -6.17 9.91 -4.62
C GLY A 71 -6.48 10.18 -3.17
N GLY A 72 -5.46 10.33 -2.35
CA GLY A 72 -5.65 10.61 -0.92
C GLY A 72 -5.95 9.40 -0.07
N LYS A 73 -5.82 8.20 -0.61
CA LYS A 73 -6.17 6.96 0.08
C LYS A 73 -5.04 5.96 0.01
N GLY A 74 -5.10 4.98 0.84
CA GLY A 74 -4.14 3.88 0.81
C GLY A 74 -4.07 3.16 2.15
N LYS A 75 -3.46 2.01 2.12
CA LYS A 75 -3.19 1.24 3.33
C LYS A 75 -1.74 1.47 3.70
N VAL A 76 -1.48 1.75 4.96
CA VAL A 76 -0.14 2.08 5.43
C VAL A 76 0.26 1.21 6.61
N ILE A 77 1.55 0.99 6.73
CA ILE A 77 2.16 0.45 7.93
C ILE A 77 2.85 1.63 8.61
N VAL A 78 2.52 1.88 9.85
CA VAL A 78 3.07 2.99 10.62
C VAL A 78 3.87 2.43 11.79
N THR A 79 5.08 2.91 11.94
CA THR A 79 5.91 2.60 13.11
C THR A 79 6.31 3.91 13.76
N GLY A 80 6.16 4.01 15.06
CA GLY A 80 6.49 5.23 15.76
C GLY A 80 6.18 5.16 17.24
N ARG A 81 6.00 6.32 17.82
CA ARG A 81 5.71 6.45 19.25
C ARG A 81 4.34 7.06 19.43
N MET A 82 3.54 6.40 20.26
CA MET A 82 2.17 6.79 20.51
C MET A 82 2.03 7.42 21.88
N SER A 83 1.19 8.41 21.96
CA SER A 83 0.75 8.98 23.22
C SER A 83 -0.75 9.22 23.16
N THR A 84 -1.39 9.17 24.31
CA THR A 84 -2.81 9.50 24.40
C THR A 84 -2.92 10.95 24.80
N ARG A 85 -3.81 11.67 24.14
CA ARG A 85 -4.07 13.06 24.48
C ARG A 85 -5.56 13.23 24.71
N GLU A 86 -5.90 13.74 25.89
CA GLU A 86 -7.30 14.03 26.17
C GLU A 86 -7.64 15.42 25.63
N TYR A 87 -8.81 15.54 25.11
CA TYR A 87 -9.32 16.83 24.64
C TYR A 87 -10.85 16.88 24.85
N GLU A 88 -11.38 18.08 24.86
CA GLU A 88 -12.80 18.26 25.05
C GLU A 88 -13.44 18.68 23.75
N HIS A 89 -14.52 18.05 23.42
CA HIS A 89 -15.26 18.37 22.21
C HIS A 89 -16.76 18.36 22.53
N ASN A 90 -17.41 19.48 22.33
CA ASN A 90 -18.82 19.65 22.65
C ASN A 90 -19.17 19.31 24.12
N GLY A 91 -18.27 19.64 25.04
CA GLY A 91 -18.46 19.37 26.45
C GLY A 91 -18.17 17.93 26.89
N GLU A 92 -17.75 17.08 25.95
CA GLU A 92 -17.41 15.69 26.27
C GLU A 92 -15.90 15.50 26.21
N LYS A 93 -15.37 14.77 27.19
CA LYS A 93 -13.97 14.42 27.17
C LYS A 93 -13.76 13.28 26.19
N ARG A 94 -12.77 13.42 25.35
CA ARG A 94 -12.42 12.41 24.36
C ARG A 94 -10.94 12.20 24.37
N GLU A 95 -10.54 11.04 23.89
CA GLU A 95 -9.12 10.70 23.78
C GLU A 95 -8.72 10.63 22.33
N SER A 96 -7.54 11.08 22.07
CA SER A 96 -6.90 11.02 20.77
C SER A 96 -5.65 10.19 20.90
N LEU A 97 -5.47 9.25 20.00
CA LEU A 97 -4.24 8.46 19.93
C LEU A 97 -3.33 9.13 18.90
N ASP A 98 -2.34 9.83 19.41
CA ASP A 98 -1.43 10.59 18.56
C ASP A 98 -0.13 9.80 18.38
N VAL A 99 0.28 9.61 17.14
CA VAL A 99 1.48 8.85 16.80
C VAL A 99 2.47 9.75 16.08
N VAL A 100 3.66 9.88 16.65
CA VAL A 100 4.77 10.50 15.94
C VAL A 100 5.49 9.36 15.24
N ALA A 101 5.34 9.31 13.93
CA ALA A 101 5.85 8.20 13.15
C ALA A 101 7.35 8.34 12.91
N ASP A 102 8.07 7.26 13.09
CA ASP A 102 9.47 7.14 12.71
C ASP A 102 9.56 6.72 11.25
N SER A 103 8.59 5.92 10.79
CA SER A 103 8.48 5.55 9.39
C SER A 103 7.05 5.19 9.03
N VAL A 104 6.69 5.43 7.79
CA VAL A 104 5.39 5.05 7.24
C VAL A 104 5.64 4.48 5.84
N GLY A 105 5.12 3.31 5.59
CA GLY A 105 5.19 2.68 4.27
C GLY A 105 3.81 2.42 3.71
N LEU A 106 3.64 2.58 2.42
CA LEU A 106 2.40 2.19 1.78
C LEU A 106 2.41 0.70 1.49
N VAL A 107 1.30 0.06 1.78
CA VAL A 107 1.12 -1.35 1.43
C VAL A 107 0.61 -1.40 0.00
N PRO A 108 1.30 -2.10 -0.89
CA PRO A 108 0.84 -2.21 -2.27
C PRO A 108 -0.48 -2.95 -2.33
N ARG A 109 -1.33 -2.52 -3.22
CA ARG A 109 -2.57 -3.23 -3.45
C ARG A 109 -2.30 -4.41 -4.32
N GLY A 110 -2.89 -5.52 -3.97
CA GLY A 110 -2.87 -6.66 -4.84
C GLY A 110 -3.63 -6.35 -6.10
N GLN A 111 -3.14 -6.91 -7.18
CA GLN A 111 -3.79 -6.68 -8.45
C GLN A 111 -4.94 -7.56 -8.62
N GLN A 112 -5.73 -7.79 -7.62
CA GLN A 112 -6.65 -8.76 -7.77
C GLN A 112 -7.59 -8.49 -8.72
N GLN A 113 -7.89 -7.43 -8.97
CA GLN A 113 -8.79 -7.32 -9.88
C GLN A 113 -8.14 -7.31 -11.05
N GLY A 114 -7.73 -6.87 -11.26
CA GLY A 114 -7.30 -6.86 -12.37
C GLY A 114 -6.50 -7.76 -12.56
N GLY A 115 -6.18 -7.79 -11.93
CA GLY A 115 -5.31 -8.40 -12.21
C GLY A 115 -5.40 -9.59 -12.49
N GLY A 116 -5.79 -10.02 -11.88
CA GLY A 116 -5.76 -11.15 -12.13
C GLY A 116 -5.42 -11.31 -13.38
N GLN A 117 -5.76 -11.05 -14.00
CA GLN A 117 -5.63 -11.30 -15.13
C GLN A 117 -4.61 -10.82 -15.72
N ALA A 118 -4.42 -10.15 -15.55
CA ALA A 118 -3.48 -9.62 -16.20
C ALA A 118 -2.32 -10.37 -16.24
N TYR A 119 -1.93 -10.94 -15.69
CA TYR A 119 -0.88 -11.53 -15.86
C TYR A 119 -0.91 -12.71 -16.28
N GLN A 120 -1.49 -13.01 -16.45
CA GLN A 120 -1.60 -13.97 -17.01
C GLN A 120 -1.37 -13.82 -18.25
N GLN A 121 -1.30 -13.31 -18.64
CA GLN A 121 -1.06 -13.00 -19.70
C GLN A 121 0.03 -12.87 -20.08
N PRO A 122 0.42 -12.68 -19.69
CA PRO A 122 1.51 -12.45 -20.16
C PRO A 122 2.13 -13.48 -20.57
N ALA A 123 2.06 -14.09 -20.20
CA ALA A 123 2.63 -14.87 -20.52
C ALA A 123 2.52 -15.25 -21.68
N GLN A 124 2.16 -15.22 -22.00
CA GLN A 124 2.02 -15.39 -22.80
C GLN A 124 2.65 -15.11 -23.71
N GLN A 125 2.81 -14.99 -23.70
CA GLN A 125 3.24 -14.68 -24.39
C GLN A 125 4.16 -14.97 -24.79
N ALA A 126 4.29 -15.42 -24.54
CA ALA A 126 4.96 -15.62 -24.80
C ALA A 126 5.36 -16.20 -25.39
N GLN A 127 5.13 -16.63 -25.31
CA GLN A 127 5.25 -17.04 -25.78
C GLN A 127 5.55 -17.13 -26.56
N GLY A 128 5.46 -17.24 -26.57
CA GLY A 128 5.48 -17.34 -27.09
C GLY A 128 6.26 -17.34 -27.80
N GLY A 129 6.45 -17.24 -27.90
CA GLY A 129 6.91 -17.22 -28.40
C GLY A 129 8.05 -17.59 -28.72
N TRP A 130 8.36 -18.04 -28.66
CA TRP A 130 9.31 -18.43 -28.81
C TRP A 130 9.32 -19.49 -29.10
N GLY A 131 8.88 -19.75 -28.90
CA GLY A 131 8.53 -20.56 -29.12
C GLY A 131 8.48 -20.88 -29.88
N ASN A 132 8.41 -20.89 -30.08
CA ASN A 132 8.10 -21.09 -30.79
C ASN A 132 8.44 -21.04 -31.65
N GLN A 133 8.66 -21.13 -31.58
CA GLN A 133 8.80 -21.17 -32.25
C GLN A 133 9.25 -21.52 -32.95
N PRO A 134 9.35 -21.95 -32.96
CA PRO A 134 9.63 -22.36 -33.65
C PRO A 134 9.84 -22.74 -34.54
N ALA A 135 9.80 -22.92 -34.31
CA ALA A 135 9.68 -23.22 -34.96
C ALA A 135 10.00 -23.40 -35.84
N ASN A 136 10.08 -23.54 -35.89
CA ASN A 136 10.12 -23.66 -36.63
C ASN A 136 10.63 -23.91 -37.20
N ALA A 137 10.83 -24.04 -36.76
CA ALA A 137 11.01 -24.32 -37.12
C ALA A 137 11.47 -24.68 -37.73
N GLY A 138 11.66 -24.93 -37.87
CA GLY A 138 11.68 -25.34 -38.21
C GLY A 138 12.31 -25.47 -38.88
N THR A 139 12.27 -25.33 -38.96
CA THR A 139 12.52 -25.44 -39.54
C THR A 139 13.48 -25.48 -39.95
N TRP A 140 13.72 -25.94 -40.10
CA TRP A 140 14.34 -26.02 -40.34
C TRP A 140 14.67 -26.51 -40.72
N GLY A 141 14.63 -26.54 -40.47
CA GLY A 141 14.57 -27.05 -40.61
C GLY A 141 14.95 -27.25 -41.13
N ASN A 142 14.87 -27.38 -41.37
CA ASN A 142 14.97 -27.65 -41.82
C ASN A 142 15.38 -27.67 -42.39
N GLY A 143 15.53 -27.80 -42.49
CA GLY A 143 15.63 -27.97 -42.79
C GLY A 143 16.17 -28.12 -43.40
N PRO A 144 16.17 -28.34 -43.68
CA PRO A 144 16.53 -28.61 -44.31
C PRO A 144 16.88 -28.82 -45.08
N SER A 145 16.75 -28.96 -44.85
CA SER A 145 16.78 -29.23 -45.46
C SER A 145 17.11 -29.35 -46.21
N ASN A 146 17.15 -29.55 -46.29
CA ASN A 146 17.18 -29.68 -46.95
C ASN A 146 17.71 -29.73 -47.72
N GLU A 147 17.68 -29.67 -47.21
CA GLU A 147 17.89 -29.77 -47.75
C GLU A 147 18.43 -29.83 -48.43
N PRO A 148 18.72 -30.27 -49.00
CA PRO A 148 19.07 -30.43 -49.71
C PRO A 148 19.58 -30.54 -50.41
N ALA A 149 19.60 -30.62 -50.25
CA ALA A 149 19.65 -30.63 -50.63
C ALA A 149 20.08 -30.69 -50.98
N PHE A 150 20.28 -30.96 -50.93
CA PHE A 150 20.34 -30.84 -50.96
C PHE A 150 20.54 -30.91 -51.46
#